data_e08bfecfb4be6ab6d0cd725bc7864ee2
#
_entry.id   e08bfecfb4be6ab6d0cd725bc7864ee2
#
_cell.length_a   1.000
_cell.length_b   1.000
_cell.length_c   1.000
_cell.angle_alpha   90.00
_cell.angle_beta   90.00
_cell.angle_gamma   90.00
#
_symmetry.space_group_name_H-M   'P 1'
#
loop_
_entity.id
_entity.type
_entity.pdbx_description
1 polymer ?
#
loop_
_entity_poly.entity_id
_entity_poly.type
_entity_poly.pdbx_seq_one_letter_code
_entity_poly.pdbx_strand_id
1 'polypeptide(L)'
;MDKEIVANFENLYRSYKKVKSGKKFNSGTARFSNLSLEGIHLLKEQLESQTYTINPYNKFQIHEPKERTIESCAFKDKVVQRCFSDYILTPKLENILIKWNTAGQQGKGQHMAMDGLRNQMLDFYKRYGMILSILVDTFISKISFPMQPGPEIGSISDA
;
A
#
# COMPACT_ATOMS: atom_id res chain seq x y z
N MET A 1 -19.71 17.81 -4.28
CA MET A 1 -18.30 18.17 -4.40
C MET A 1 -17.39 16.96 -4.41
N ASP A 2 -17.23 16.19 -3.32
CA ASP A 2 -16.34 15.00 -3.32
C ASP A 2 -16.84 13.88 -4.26
N LYS A 3 -18.15 13.72 -4.40
CA LYS A 3 -18.78 12.75 -5.31
C LYS A 3 -18.46 13.02 -6.78
N GLU A 4 -18.52 14.26 -7.20
CA GLU A 4 -18.24 14.70 -8.58
C GLU A 4 -16.77 14.42 -8.96
N ILE A 5 -15.85 14.54 -8.01
CA ILE A 5 -14.45 14.22 -8.22
C ILE A 5 -14.25 12.73 -8.51
N VAL A 6 -14.92 11.87 -7.76
CA VAL A 6 -14.83 10.40 -7.95
C VAL A 6 -15.60 9.94 -9.18
N ALA A 7 -16.76 10.53 -9.46
CA ALA A 7 -17.58 10.22 -10.64
C ALA A 7 -17.05 10.86 -11.94
N ASN A 8 -15.91 11.55 -11.88
CA ASN A 8 -15.28 12.11 -13.07
C ASN A 8 -14.63 11.01 -13.92
N PHE A 9 -14.98 10.98 -15.22
CA PHE A 9 -14.47 9.96 -16.16
C PHE A 9 -12.94 9.96 -16.25
N GLU A 10 -12.31 11.13 -16.35
CA GLU A 10 -10.84 11.25 -16.46
C GLU A 10 -10.14 10.71 -15.21
N ASN A 11 -10.65 11.01 -14.02
CA ASN A 11 -10.09 10.52 -12.76
C ASN A 11 -10.22 9.00 -12.64
N LEU A 12 -11.37 8.44 -13.02
CA LEU A 12 -11.60 6.99 -13.07
C LEU A 12 -10.67 6.32 -14.10
N TYR A 13 -10.51 6.92 -15.27
CA TYR A 13 -9.65 6.39 -16.31
C TYR A 13 -8.16 6.40 -15.92
N ARG A 14 -7.69 7.48 -15.31
CA ARG A 14 -6.31 7.55 -14.76
C ARG A 14 -6.09 6.51 -13.66
N SER A 15 -7.06 6.35 -12.77
CA SER A 15 -7.03 5.34 -11.71
C SER A 15 -7.03 3.92 -12.28
N TYR A 16 -7.83 3.66 -13.31
CA TYR A 16 -7.81 2.40 -14.05
C TYR A 16 -6.41 2.09 -14.61
N LYS A 17 -5.76 3.05 -15.29
CA LYS A 17 -4.40 2.87 -15.81
C LYS A 17 -3.41 2.49 -14.69
N LYS A 18 -3.48 3.16 -13.54
CA LYS A 18 -2.63 2.86 -12.38
C LYS A 18 -2.90 1.45 -11.82
N VAL A 19 -4.16 1.06 -11.67
CA VAL A 19 -4.54 -0.26 -11.14
C VAL A 19 -4.16 -1.39 -12.10
N LYS A 20 -4.25 -1.15 -13.42
CA LYS A 20 -3.87 -2.11 -14.47
C LYS A 20 -2.36 -2.32 -14.54
N SER A 21 -1.56 -1.31 -14.20
CA SER A 21 -0.10 -1.39 -14.26
C SER A 21 0.42 -2.56 -13.40
N GLY A 22 1.27 -3.40 -13.98
CA GLY A 22 1.85 -4.58 -13.34
C GLY A 22 0.91 -5.80 -13.20
N LYS A 23 -0.35 -5.72 -13.65
CA LYS A 23 -1.34 -6.80 -13.48
C LYS A 23 -1.97 -7.29 -14.79
N LYS A 24 -1.26 -7.22 -15.89
CA LYS A 24 -1.77 -7.53 -17.24
C LYS A 24 -2.31 -8.96 -17.39
N PHE A 25 -1.77 -9.92 -16.66
CA PHE A 25 -2.11 -11.35 -16.79
C PHE A 25 -3.21 -11.83 -15.82
N ASN A 26 -3.79 -10.97 -15.02
CA ASN A 26 -4.89 -11.36 -14.14
C ASN A 26 -6.20 -11.39 -14.94
N SER A 27 -6.96 -12.49 -14.85
CA SER A 27 -8.20 -12.71 -15.59
C SER A 27 -9.26 -11.60 -15.36
N GLY A 28 -9.39 -11.11 -14.14
CA GLY A 28 -10.28 -9.99 -13.82
C GLY A 28 -9.84 -8.68 -14.46
N THR A 29 -8.53 -8.45 -14.57
CA THR A 29 -7.97 -7.27 -15.27
C THR A 29 -8.17 -7.39 -16.77
N ALA A 30 -7.96 -8.58 -17.36
CA ALA A 30 -8.14 -8.81 -18.79
C ALA A 30 -9.60 -8.61 -19.21
N ARG A 31 -10.55 -9.19 -18.45
CA ARG A 31 -12.00 -9.05 -18.72
C ARG A 31 -12.44 -7.58 -18.68
N PHE A 32 -12.02 -6.81 -17.69
CA PHE A 32 -12.35 -5.38 -17.60
C PHE A 32 -11.62 -4.56 -18.68
N SER A 33 -10.42 -4.97 -19.09
CA SER A 33 -9.63 -4.26 -20.11
C SER A 33 -10.26 -4.33 -21.50
N ASN A 34 -10.96 -5.40 -21.85
CA ASN A 34 -11.64 -5.56 -23.13
C ASN A 34 -12.81 -4.57 -23.28
N LEU A 35 -13.43 -4.17 -22.17
CA LEU A 35 -14.54 -3.21 -22.11
C LEU A 35 -14.15 -1.94 -21.32
N SER A 36 -12.88 -1.54 -21.38
CA SER A 36 -12.34 -0.54 -20.47
C SER A 36 -13.05 0.81 -20.52
N LEU A 37 -13.38 1.31 -21.69
CA LEU A 37 -14.09 2.60 -21.82
C LEU A 37 -15.55 2.50 -21.41
N GLU A 38 -16.25 1.47 -21.88
CA GLU A 38 -17.64 1.19 -21.50
C GLU A 38 -17.75 0.90 -20.02
N GLY A 39 -16.85 0.06 -19.48
CA GLY A 39 -16.81 -0.27 -18.06
C GLY A 39 -16.59 0.95 -17.16
N ILE A 40 -15.76 1.92 -17.59
CA ILE A 40 -15.55 3.17 -16.85
C ILE A 40 -16.77 4.09 -16.97
N HIS A 41 -17.42 4.11 -18.13
CA HIS A 41 -18.65 4.89 -18.33
C HIS A 41 -19.76 4.38 -17.43
N LEU A 42 -19.97 3.05 -17.38
CA LEU A 42 -20.93 2.42 -16.47
C LEU A 42 -20.62 2.70 -15.00
N LEU A 43 -19.33 2.67 -14.62
CA LEU A 43 -18.92 3.03 -13.25
C LEU A 43 -19.26 4.47 -12.92
N LYS A 44 -19.02 5.39 -13.85
CA LYS A 44 -19.39 6.80 -13.70
C LYS A 44 -20.89 6.95 -13.48
N GLU A 45 -21.71 6.36 -14.36
CA GLU A 45 -23.17 6.41 -14.25
C GLU A 45 -23.68 5.82 -12.91
N GLN A 46 -23.12 4.69 -12.48
CA GLN A 46 -23.45 4.07 -11.21
C GLN A 46 -23.09 4.95 -10.00
N LEU A 47 -21.97 5.68 -10.08
CA LEU A 47 -21.56 6.59 -9.02
C LEU A 47 -22.40 7.86 -8.99
N GLU A 48 -22.76 8.40 -10.15
CA GLU A 48 -23.63 9.58 -10.27
C GLU A 48 -25.06 9.28 -9.77
N SER A 49 -25.63 8.14 -10.20
CA SER A 49 -26.98 7.68 -9.81
C SER A 49 -27.02 7.07 -8.40
N GLN A 50 -25.91 6.92 -7.70
CA GLN A 50 -25.80 6.29 -6.38
C GLN A 50 -26.27 4.81 -6.35
N THR A 51 -26.23 4.13 -7.47
CA THR A 51 -26.58 2.71 -7.59
C THR A 51 -25.37 1.79 -7.50
N TYR A 52 -24.18 2.35 -7.33
CA TYR A 52 -22.97 1.58 -7.19
C TYR A 52 -23.00 0.69 -5.95
N THR A 53 -22.76 -0.60 -6.15
CA THR A 53 -22.64 -1.61 -5.10
C THR A 53 -21.29 -2.30 -5.17
N ILE A 54 -20.68 -2.54 -4.01
CA ILE A 54 -19.42 -3.26 -3.89
C ILE A 54 -19.66 -4.74 -4.15
N ASN A 55 -18.83 -5.35 -4.98
CA ASN A 55 -18.90 -6.79 -5.24
C ASN A 55 -18.38 -7.59 -4.04
N PRO A 56 -18.85 -8.86 -3.88
CA PRO A 56 -18.31 -9.75 -2.87
C PRO A 56 -16.80 -9.97 -3.10
N TYR A 57 -16.06 -10.15 -2.01
CA TYR A 57 -14.63 -10.43 -2.06
C TYR A 57 -14.39 -11.87 -2.54
N ASN A 58 -13.41 -12.03 -3.42
CA ASN A 58 -12.89 -13.34 -3.80
C ASN A 58 -11.92 -13.82 -2.72
N LYS A 59 -12.24 -14.96 -2.09
CA LYS A 59 -11.40 -15.58 -1.06
C LYS A 59 -10.59 -16.71 -1.68
N PHE A 60 -9.30 -16.74 -1.40
CA PHE A 60 -8.42 -17.84 -1.79
C PHE A 60 -7.33 -18.04 -0.72
N GLN A 61 -6.82 -19.26 -0.64
CA GLN A 61 -5.77 -19.62 0.31
C GLN A 61 -4.42 -19.63 -0.37
N ILE A 62 -3.42 -19.13 0.34
CA ILE A 62 -2.00 -19.23 -0.03
C ILE A 62 -1.32 -20.06 1.06
N HIS A 63 -0.51 -21.05 0.65
CA HIS A 63 0.13 -22.00 1.57
C HIS A 63 1.60 -21.66 1.86
N GLU A 64 2.22 -20.76 1.10
CA GLU A 64 3.64 -20.40 1.28
C GLU A 64 3.80 -18.91 1.70
N PRO A 65 4.72 -18.63 2.64
CA PRO A 65 5.42 -19.49 3.60
C PRO A 65 4.57 -19.95 4.80
N LYS A 66 3.37 -19.41 4.94
CA LYS A 66 2.36 -19.73 5.96
C LYS A 66 0.99 -19.73 5.31
N GLU A 67 0.12 -20.60 5.78
CA GLU A 67 -1.30 -20.59 5.38
C GLU A 67 -1.93 -19.23 5.68
N ARG A 68 -2.48 -18.61 4.62
CA ARG A 68 -3.19 -17.33 4.73
C ARG A 68 -4.40 -17.34 3.82
N THR A 69 -5.52 -16.92 4.36
CA THR A 69 -6.69 -16.60 3.55
C THR A 69 -6.56 -15.18 3.03
N ILE A 70 -6.52 -15.02 1.72
CA ILE A 70 -6.49 -13.71 1.05
C ILE A 70 -7.88 -13.38 0.54
N GLU A 71 -8.34 -12.19 0.87
CA GLU A 71 -9.57 -11.62 0.35
C GLU A 71 -9.23 -10.53 -0.67
N SER A 72 -9.70 -10.68 -1.90
CA SER A 72 -9.44 -9.74 -2.98
C SER A 72 -10.74 -9.15 -3.52
N CYS A 73 -10.85 -7.84 -3.54
CA CYS A 73 -11.97 -7.15 -4.15
C CYS A 73 -11.94 -7.25 -5.68
N ALA A 74 -13.09 -7.10 -6.31
CA ALA A 74 -13.21 -7.09 -7.77
C ALA A 74 -12.40 -5.95 -8.40
N PHE A 75 -12.02 -6.12 -9.66
CA PHE A 75 -11.17 -5.13 -10.35
C PHE A 75 -11.84 -3.76 -10.46
N LYS A 76 -13.17 -3.71 -10.74
CA LYS A 76 -13.93 -2.45 -10.79
C LYS A 76 -13.86 -1.69 -9.45
N ASP A 77 -13.96 -2.43 -8.33
CA ASP A 77 -13.94 -1.83 -7.00
C ASP A 77 -12.54 -1.28 -6.65
N LYS A 78 -11.47 -1.95 -7.12
CA LYS A 78 -10.09 -1.44 -7.01
C LYS A 78 -9.91 -0.11 -7.75
N VAL A 79 -10.57 0.07 -8.90
CA VAL A 79 -10.51 1.33 -9.66
C VAL A 79 -11.18 2.46 -8.87
N VAL A 80 -12.36 2.22 -8.33
CA VAL A 80 -13.09 3.21 -7.51
C VAL A 80 -12.33 3.54 -6.23
N GLN A 81 -11.83 2.53 -5.52
CA GLN A 81 -11.02 2.71 -4.31
C GLN A 81 -9.74 3.52 -4.61
N ARG A 82 -9.08 3.23 -5.74
CA ARG A 82 -7.88 3.98 -6.15
C ARG A 82 -8.22 5.43 -6.49
N CYS A 83 -9.32 5.67 -7.18
CA CYS A 83 -9.78 7.01 -7.50
C CYS A 83 -10.09 7.80 -6.21
N PHE A 84 -10.82 7.21 -5.29
CA PHE A 84 -11.13 7.82 -4.00
C PHE A 84 -9.84 8.13 -3.19
N SER A 85 -8.90 7.18 -3.16
CA SER A 85 -7.64 7.35 -2.46
C SER A 85 -6.79 8.49 -3.05
N ASP A 86 -6.60 8.51 -4.37
CA ASP A 86 -5.72 9.48 -5.02
C ASP A 86 -6.28 10.91 -5.03
N TYR A 87 -7.60 11.07 -5.19
CA TYR A 87 -8.21 12.38 -5.40
C TYR A 87 -8.91 12.98 -4.18
N ILE A 88 -9.25 12.16 -3.20
CA ILE A 88 -9.93 12.64 -1.99
C ILE A 88 -9.10 12.38 -0.74
N LEU A 89 -8.73 11.12 -0.51
CA LEU A 89 -8.11 10.72 0.75
C LEU A 89 -6.69 11.30 0.89
N THR A 90 -5.85 11.11 -0.13
CA THR A 90 -4.46 11.57 -0.09
C THR A 90 -4.35 13.09 0.10
N PRO A 91 -5.04 13.95 -0.69
CA PRO A 91 -4.95 15.40 -0.50
C PRO A 91 -5.45 15.89 0.87
N LYS A 92 -6.47 15.21 1.42
CA LYS A 92 -7.00 15.56 2.76
C LYS A 92 -6.06 15.13 3.88
N LEU A 93 -5.39 13.97 3.73
CA LEU A 93 -4.51 13.43 4.75
C LEU A 93 -3.11 14.05 4.75
N GLU A 94 -2.59 14.51 3.62
CA GLU A 94 -1.25 15.09 3.52
C GLU A 94 -1.01 16.23 4.52
N ASN A 95 -2.03 17.05 4.80
CA ASN A 95 -1.95 18.14 5.75
C ASN A 95 -2.10 17.72 7.21
N ILE A 96 -2.61 16.53 7.47
CA ILE A 96 -2.88 16.01 8.81
C ILE A 96 -1.75 15.10 9.28
N LEU A 97 -1.12 14.40 8.33
CA LEU A 97 -0.06 13.44 8.64
C LEU A 97 1.21 14.13 9.09
N ILE A 98 1.76 13.64 10.20
CA ILE A 98 3.05 14.13 10.71
C ILE A 98 4.16 13.89 9.69
N LYS A 99 5.18 14.76 9.68
CA LYS A 99 6.33 14.70 8.76
C LYS A 99 6.99 13.31 8.70
N TRP A 100 7.06 12.62 9.82
CA TRP A 100 7.71 11.32 9.97
C TRP A 100 6.81 10.12 9.66
N ASN A 101 5.56 10.34 9.26
CA ASN A 101 4.76 9.27 8.69
C ASN A 101 5.27 8.95 7.29
N THR A 102 6.04 7.88 7.17
CA THR A 102 6.68 7.44 5.93
C THR A 102 5.92 6.28 5.27
N ALA A 103 4.90 5.73 5.93
CA ALA A 103 4.11 4.64 5.41
C ALA A 103 2.99 5.13 4.49
N GLY A 104 2.84 4.48 3.32
CA GLY A 104 1.72 4.72 2.41
C GLY A 104 1.75 6.05 1.65
N GLN A 105 2.79 6.87 1.77
CA GLN A 105 2.94 8.13 1.04
C GLN A 105 3.91 7.99 -0.13
N GLN A 106 3.54 8.59 -1.27
CA GLN A 106 4.40 8.60 -2.45
C GLN A 106 5.69 9.39 -2.16
N GLY A 107 6.84 8.86 -2.58
CA GLY A 107 8.15 9.47 -2.33
C GLY A 107 8.67 9.30 -0.90
N LYS A 108 7.89 8.70 -0.01
CA LYS A 108 8.31 8.32 1.34
C LYS A 108 8.32 6.80 1.48
N GLY A 109 9.20 6.29 2.32
CA GLY A 109 9.32 4.84 2.51
C GLY A 109 10.32 4.51 3.61
N GLN A 110 10.67 3.24 3.71
CA GLN A 110 11.54 2.71 4.74
C GLN A 110 12.89 3.44 4.80
N HIS A 111 13.50 3.74 3.65
CA HIS A 111 14.79 4.45 3.61
C HIS A 111 14.67 5.85 4.20
N MET A 112 13.65 6.62 3.84
CA MET A 112 13.44 7.95 4.43
C MET A 112 13.20 7.87 5.95
N ALA A 113 12.50 6.84 6.42
CA ALA A 113 12.31 6.63 7.86
C ALA A 113 13.64 6.37 8.58
N MET A 114 14.47 5.51 8.00
CA MET A 114 15.81 5.19 8.55
C MET A 114 16.73 6.41 8.56
N ASP A 115 16.79 7.16 7.46
CA ASP A 115 17.60 8.38 7.37
C ASP A 115 17.13 9.45 8.37
N GLY A 116 15.81 9.59 8.50
CA GLY A 116 15.20 10.50 9.48
C GLY A 116 15.56 10.13 10.91
N LEU A 117 15.45 8.85 11.26
CA LEU A 117 15.85 8.34 12.57
C LEU A 117 17.33 8.57 12.84
N ARG A 118 18.19 8.22 11.89
CA ARG A 118 19.64 8.43 11.98
C ARG A 118 19.98 9.91 12.24
N ASN A 119 19.38 10.83 11.49
CA ASN A 119 19.63 12.25 11.66
C ASN A 119 19.16 12.75 13.03
N GLN A 120 18.02 12.32 13.50
CA GLN A 120 17.50 12.66 14.84
C GLN A 120 18.44 12.14 15.93
N MET A 121 18.92 10.91 15.80
CA MET A 121 19.89 10.32 16.74
C MET A 121 21.20 11.11 16.78
N LEU A 122 21.72 11.49 15.61
CA LEU A 122 22.95 12.31 15.52
C LEU A 122 22.77 13.69 16.14
N ASP A 123 21.64 14.35 15.90
CA ASP A 123 21.34 15.67 16.49
C ASP A 123 21.20 15.59 18.00
N PHE A 124 20.57 14.51 18.48
CA PHE A 124 20.43 14.28 19.91
C PHE A 124 21.80 13.98 20.56
N TYR A 125 22.63 13.14 19.93
CA TYR A 125 23.98 12.85 20.39
C TYR A 125 24.83 14.12 20.49
N LYS A 126 24.75 15.01 19.49
CA LYS A 126 25.47 16.30 19.50
C LYS A 126 25.01 17.22 20.65
N ARG A 127 23.73 17.17 21.03
CA ARG A 127 23.17 18.04 22.09
C ARG A 127 23.42 17.52 23.51
N TYR A 128 23.36 16.22 23.70
CA TYR A 128 23.28 15.60 25.03
C TYR A 128 24.44 14.64 25.35
N GLY A 129 25.36 14.44 24.44
CA GLY A 129 26.55 13.60 24.64
C GLY A 129 26.21 12.10 24.84
N MET A 130 27.14 11.38 25.44
CA MET A 130 27.16 9.91 25.51
C MET A 130 26.06 9.26 26.40
N ILE A 131 25.33 10.01 27.19
CA ILE A 131 24.30 9.44 28.09
C ILE A 131 23.19 8.72 27.32
N LEU A 132 23.03 9.03 26.05
CA LEU A 132 22.00 8.46 25.20
C LEU A 132 22.38 7.12 24.55
N SER A 133 23.67 6.82 24.40
CA SER A 133 24.07 5.53 23.79
C SER A 133 23.49 4.36 24.57
N ILE A 134 23.50 4.42 25.89
CA ILE A 134 22.97 3.38 26.79
C ILE A 134 21.45 3.25 26.66
N LEU A 135 20.71 4.35 26.52
CA LEU A 135 19.25 4.32 26.33
C LEU A 135 18.87 3.80 24.95
N VAL A 136 19.61 4.19 23.91
CA VAL A 136 19.37 3.74 22.53
C VAL A 136 19.69 2.26 22.38
N ASP A 137 20.81 1.78 22.94
CA ASP A 137 21.16 0.36 22.92
C ASP A 137 20.12 -0.49 23.68
N THR A 138 19.63 0.01 24.82
CA THR A 138 18.55 -0.65 25.57
C THR A 138 17.22 -0.64 24.80
N PHE A 139 16.93 0.41 24.04
CA PHE A 139 15.70 0.51 23.25
C PHE A 139 15.78 -0.36 21.99
N ILE A 140 16.92 -0.34 21.28
CA ILE A 140 17.15 -1.19 20.11
C ILE A 140 17.14 -2.67 20.47
N SER A 141 17.76 -3.05 21.59
CA SER A 141 17.74 -4.45 22.06
C SER A 141 16.35 -4.96 22.41
N LYS A 142 15.45 -4.07 22.84
CA LYS A 142 14.03 -4.40 23.13
C LYS A 142 13.15 -4.43 21.88
N ILE A 143 13.51 -3.68 20.83
CA ILE A 143 12.80 -3.64 19.53
C ILE A 143 13.33 -4.71 18.59
N SER A 144 14.48 -5.33 18.87
CA SER A 144 14.98 -6.45 18.07
C SER A 144 13.95 -7.57 18.08
N PHE A 145 13.15 -7.64 17.03
CA PHE A 145 12.39 -8.84 16.69
C PHE A 145 13.35 -10.03 16.76
N PRO A 146 12.98 -11.12 17.46
CA PRO A 146 13.79 -12.32 17.43
C PRO A 146 13.93 -12.73 15.95
N MET A 147 15.11 -12.54 15.40
CA MET A 147 15.47 -13.07 14.09
C MET A 147 15.35 -14.59 14.24
N GLN A 148 14.29 -15.17 13.67
CA GLN A 148 14.21 -16.63 13.60
C GLN A 148 15.41 -17.08 12.76
N PRO A 149 16.23 -18.02 13.25
CA PRO A 149 17.30 -18.58 12.43
C PRO A 149 16.67 -19.12 11.16
N GLY A 150 17.21 -18.69 10.01
CA GLY A 150 16.82 -19.25 8.72
C GLY A 150 17.03 -20.74 8.72
N PRO A 151 16.29 -21.50 7.88
CA PRO A 151 16.50 -22.93 7.75
C PRO A 151 17.97 -23.21 7.43
N GLU A 152 18.60 -24.07 8.23
CA GLU A 152 19.95 -24.57 7.97
C GLU A 152 19.97 -25.17 6.56
N ILE A 153 20.79 -24.60 5.70
CA ILE A 153 21.07 -25.19 4.40
C ILE A 153 21.88 -26.46 4.68
N GLY A 154 21.16 -27.58 4.66
CA GLY A 154 21.79 -28.90 4.80
C GLY A 154 22.91 -29.04 3.78
N SER A 155 24.11 -29.34 4.27
CA SER A 155 25.26 -29.71 3.45
C SER A 155 24.88 -30.84 2.51
N ILE A 156 24.88 -30.56 1.21
CA ILE A 156 24.87 -31.58 0.19
C ILE A 156 26.22 -32.28 0.29
N SER A 157 26.23 -33.45 0.93
CA SER A 157 27.36 -34.37 0.87
C SER A 157 27.33 -35.05 -0.49
N ASP A 158 28.40 -34.89 -1.24
CA ASP A 158 28.71 -35.61 -2.46
C ASP A 158 28.58 -37.13 -2.25
N ALA A 159 27.79 -37.75 -3.12
CA ALA A 159 27.86 -39.19 -3.43
C ALA A 159 27.47 -39.39 -4.91
#